data_285657bd10a600e98facdf8a943d507d
#
_entry.id   285657bd10a600e98facdf8a943d507d
#
_cell.length_a   1.000
_cell.length_b   1.000
_cell.length_c   1.000
_cell.angle_alpha   90.00
_cell.angle_beta   90.00
_cell.angle_gamma   90.00
#
_symmetry.space_group_name_H-M   'P 1'
#
loop_
_entity.id
_entity.type
_entity.pdbx_description
1 polymer ?
#
loop_
_entity_poly.entity_id
_entity_poly.type
_entity_poly.pdbx_seq_one_letter_code
_entity_poly.pdbx_strand_id
1 'polypeptide(L)'
;MNVLLRRRSSLSGILPLLAGLIAGAAMAADTPKLVTEEFMVPAVDPGIQIYVRNKRPENLRNFSPDNIVLFVHGATTPAETGFDLKPDGVSWMETIAARGYDTYFVNVRGYGKSTRPPEMDQPPQNNGPIVRTDVAARDVGAAVDFIRKRRGVAKINLIGHSWGTRIMSMYTIGNNDKVNKLVLFAPGWIRQSASLTDPGGKLGAYRVVDLEAVKKRRNTGLPEGMKHSDLMPEAWFNTWAEAAFASDPWGNQQNPKVLRAPTGSQADTRDYWSSGGSSGGSNSGSGGKAQYDPAGIRVPTLLILAEWDADTPPYMAQALFPKLVNSPNKRLVIIGEGTHIVFTEKNRMHLFRQVQSFLDEKF
;
A
#
# COMPACT_ATOMS: atom_id res chain seq x y z
N MET A 1 -88.75 -25.46 -27.90
CA MET A 1 -88.57 -24.82 -26.58
C MET A 1 -87.37 -23.87 -26.71
N ASN A 2 -87.70 -22.61 -26.98
CA ASN A 2 -86.72 -21.57 -27.35
C ASN A 2 -86.28 -20.82 -26.11
N VAL A 3 -84.97 -20.68 -25.89
CA VAL A 3 -84.40 -19.76 -24.89
C VAL A 3 -83.53 -18.71 -25.59
N LEU A 4 -83.95 -17.50 -25.52
CA LEU A 4 -83.31 -16.30 -26.01
C LEU A 4 -82.13 -15.93 -25.12
N LEU A 5 -80.94 -15.80 -25.69
CA LEU A 5 -79.79 -15.23 -25.02
C LEU A 5 -79.65 -13.74 -25.39
N ARG A 6 -79.84 -12.87 -24.41
CA ARG A 6 -79.57 -11.39 -24.49
C ARG A 6 -78.09 -11.15 -24.38
N ARG A 7 -77.49 -10.51 -25.39
CA ARG A 7 -76.19 -9.92 -25.34
C ARG A 7 -76.21 -8.63 -24.55
N ARG A 8 -75.40 -8.53 -23.52
CA ARG A 8 -75.04 -7.28 -22.86
C ARG A 8 -73.72 -6.81 -23.45
N SER A 9 -73.65 -5.62 -24.08
CA SER A 9 -72.49 -4.89 -24.50
C SER A 9 -71.91 -4.13 -23.30
N SER A 10 -70.72 -4.47 -22.85
CA SER A 10 -69.96 -3.68 -21.88
C SER A 10 -68.95 -2.80 -22.62
N LEU A 11 -69.14 -1.48 -22.54
CA LEU A 11 -68.15 -0.49 -22.91
C LEU A 11 -67.00 -0.55 -21.86
N SER A 12 -65.83 -0.96 -22.31
CA SER A 12 -64.61 -0.86 -21.53
C SER A 12 -63.93 0.46 -21.88
N GLY A 13 -63.99 1.43 -20.97
CA GLY A 13 -63.26 2.69 -21.04
C GLY A 13 -61.76 2.39 -20.83
N ILE A 14 -60.93 2.73 -21.78
CA ILE A 14 -59.47 2.72 -21.69
C ILE A 14 -59.02 4.00 -21.04
N LEU A 15 -58.57 3.96 -19.81
CA LEU A 15 -57.84 5.06 -19.15
C LEU A 15 -56.37 5.01 -19.62
N PRO A 16 -55.80 6.09 -20.16
CA PRO A 16 -54.35 6.11 -20.43
C PRO A 16 -53.58 6.27 -19.14
N LEU A 17 -52.79 5.28 -18.79
CA LEU A 17 -51.78 5.34 -17.71
C LEU A 17 -50.66 6.23 -18.20
N LEU A 18 -50.61 7.50 -17.71
CA LEU A 18 -49.44 8.38 -17.86
C LEU A 18 -48.33 7.83 -16.93
N ALA A 19 -47.44 7.02 -17.48
CA ALA A 19 -46.19 6.66 -16.82
C ALA A 19 -45.23 7.88 -16.89
N GLY A 20 -45.25 8.67 -15.83
CA GLY A 20 -44.24 9.71 -15.66
C GLY A 20 -42.85 9.09 -15.51
N LEU A 21 -42.01 9.16 -16.54
CA LEU A 21 -40.58 8.91 -16.44
C LEU A 21 -39.98 10.04 -15.57
N ILE A 22 -39.80 9.78 -14.29
CA ILE A 22 -38.87 10.56 -13.46
C ILE A 22 -37.47 10.10 -13.87
N ALA A 23 -36.88 10.72 -14.88
CA ALA A 23 -35.47 10.65 -15.13
C ALA A 23 -34.77 11.34 -13.97
N GLY A 24 -34.40 10.55 -12.96
CA GLY A 24 -33.48 10.98 -11.92
C GLY A 24 -32.16 11.34 -12.58
N ALA A 25 -31.91 12.64 -12.85
CA ALA A 25 -30.59 13.11 -13.16
C ALA A 25 -29.70 12.76 -11.96
N ALA A 26 -28.94 11.67 -12.09
CA ALA A 26 -27.81 11.43 -11.22
C ALA A 26 -26.88 12.64 -11.42
N MET A 27 -26.96 13.61 -10.54
CA MET A 27 -25.97 14.68 -10.45
C MET A 27 -24.64 13.98 -10.28
N ALA A 28 -23.80 14.02 -11.29
CA ALA A 28 -22.40 13.67 -11.16
C ALA A 28 -21.86 14.60 -10.06
N ALA A 29 -21.63 14.06 -8.87
CA ALA A 29 -21.04 14.84 -7.80
C ALA A 29 -19.70 15.35 -8.31
N ASP A 30 -19.56 16.66 -8.40
CA ASP A 30 -18.29 17.29 -8.82
C ASP A 30 -17.16 16.71 -7.98
N THR A 31 -16.14 16.17 -8.64
CA THR A 31 -14.95 15.65 -7.95
C THR A 31 -14.37 16.81 -7.13
N PRO A 32 -14.23 16.68 -5.82
CA PRO A 32 -13.80 17.78 -4.99
C PRO A 32 -12.40 18.25 -5.38
N LYS A 33 -12.21 19.57 -5.42
CA LYS A 33 -10.87 20.15 -5.62
C LYS A 33 -9.98 19.71 -4.47
N LEU A 34 -8.83 19.11 -4.80
CA LEU A 34 -7.84 18.64 -3.84
C LEU A 34 -6.71 19.67 -3.69
N VAL A 35 -6.28 19.86 -2.45
CA VAL A 35 -5.05 20.59 -2.12
C VAL A 35 -3.94 19.60 -1.78
N THR A 36 -2.69 19.97 -2.13
CA THR A 36 -1.48 19.21 -1.81
C THR A 36 -0.57 20.06 -0.94
N GLU A 37 -0.08 19.46 0.16
CA GLU A 37 0.89 20.09 1.06
C GLU A 37 2.08 19.13 1.27
N GLU A 38 3.27 19.67 1.43
CA GLU A 38 4.51 18.91 1.62
C GLU A 38 5.24 19.38 2.86
N PHE A 39 5.83 18.44 3.61
CA PHE A 39 6.49 18.70 4.87
C PHE A 39 7.80 17.91 4.98
N MET A 40 8.82 18.55 5.55
CA MET A 40 9.98 17.86 6.10
C MET A 40 9.81 17.79 7.61
N VAL A 41 9.59 16.59 8.12
CA VAL A 41 9.28 16.33 9.53
C VAL A 41 10.55 15.79 10.21
N PRO A 42 11.03 16.39 11.30
CA PRO A 42 12.14 15.84 12.06
C PRO A 42 11.81 14.42 12.55
N ALA A 43 12.70 13.47 12.27
CA ALA A 43 12.64 12.14 12.86
C ALA A 43 13.14 12.18 14.32
N VAL A 44 13.00 11.05 15.03
CA VAL A 44 13.52 10.92 16.41
C VAL A 44 15.05 10.97 16.43
N ASP A 45 15.70 10.39 15.40
CA ASP A 45 17.15 10.35 15.30
C ASP A 45 17.68 11.72 14.80
N PRO A 46 18.74 12.27 15.43
CA PRO A 46 19.26 13.59 15.08
C PRO A 46 19.69 13.71 13.60
N GLY A 47 19.41 14.85 12.98
CA GLY A 47 19.80 15.15 11.60
C GLY A 47 18.94 14.48 10.52
N ILE A 48 17.98 13.66 10.89
CA ILE A 48 17.08 12.99 9.95
C ILE A 48 15.78 13.78 9.80
N GLN A 49 15.45 14.11 8.55
CA GLN A 49 14.17 14.69 8.14
C GLN A 49 13.44 13.70 7.25
N ILE A 50 12.18 13.42 7.54
CA ILE A 50 11.33 12.56 6.73
C ILE A 50 10.33 13.39 5.92
N TYR A 51 10.19 13.03 4.66
CA TYR A 51 9.27 13.70 3.76
C TYR A 51 7.85 13.14 3.92
N VAL A 52 6.91 14.04 4.15
CA VAL A 52 5.48 13.74 4.28
C VAL A 52 4.71 14.58 3.26
N ARG A 53 3.86 13.96 2.46
CA ARG A 53 2.91 14.66 1.57
C ARG A 53 1.51 14.42 2.05
N ASN A 54 0.69 15.48 2.00
CA ASN A 54 -0.73 15.46 2.30
C ASN A 54 -1.56 15.80 1.05
N LYS A 55 -2.67 15.11 0.86
CA LYS A 55 -3.73 15.49 -0.07
C LYS A 55 -5.09 15.36 0.60
N ARG A 56 -5.94 16.36 0.41
CA ARG A 56 -7.29 16.41 0.98
C ARG A 56 -8.21 17.31 0.16
N PRO A 57 -9.55 17.18 0.29
CA PRO A 57 -10.46 18.17 -0.24
C PRO A 57 -10.15 19.56 0.32
N GLU A 58 -10.18 20.58 -0.55
CA GLU A 58 -9.91 21.97 -0.17
C GLU A 58 -10.87 22.47 0.94
N ASN A 59 -12.11 22.00 0.90
CA ASN A 59 -13.16 22.35 1.84
C ASN A 59 -13.25 21.47 3.09
N LEU A 60 -12.38 20.45 3.25
CA LEU A 60 -12.35 19.60 4.44
C LEU A 60 -11.94 20.42 5.67
N ARG A 61 -12.81 20.46 6.70
CA ARG A 61 -12.57 21.18 7.96
C ARG A 61 -12.64 20.27 9.19
N ASN A 62 -13.43 19.20 9.12
CA ASN A 62 -13.62 18.28 10.23
C ASN A 62 -12.64 17.10 10.11
N PHE A 63 -11.67 17.06 11.01
CA PHE A 63 -10.68 15.99 11.11
C PHE A 63 -11.03 15.07 12.26
N SER A 64 -11.04 13.78 12.01
CA SER A 64 -11.32 12.73 13.00
C SER A 64 -10.44 11.52 12.77
N PRO A 65 -10.32 10.61 13.74
CA PRO A 65 -9.61 9.34 13.55
C PRO A 65 -10.08 8.54 12.33
N ASP A 66 -11.36 8.68 11.97
CA ASP A 66 -11.96 7.89 10.89
C ASP A 66 -11.56 8.36 9.49
N ASN A 67 -11.25 9.66 9.32
CA ASN A 67 -11.00 10.24 8.00
C ASN A 67 -9.55 10.69 7.77
N ILE A 68 -8.58 10.23 8.58
CA ILE A 68 -7.15 10.50 8.37
C ILE A 68 -6.44 9.20 8.06
N VAL A 69 -5.66 9.17 6.97
CA VAL A 69 -4.94 7.99 6.50
C VAL A 69 -3.48 8.31 6.24
N LEU A 70 -2.57 7.48 6.76
CA LEU A 70 -1.14 7.53 6.46
C LEU A 70 -0.72 6.26 5.73
N PHE A 71 -0.10 6.43 4.56
CA PHE A 71 0.53 5.36 3.77
C PHE A 71 2.02 5.27 4.04
N VAL A 72 2.56 4.03 4.07
CA VAL A 72 4.01 3.77 4.02
C VAL A 72 4.36 2.73 2.95
N HIS A 73 5.45 2.99 2.24
CA HIS A 73 5.91 2.24 1.07
C HIS A 73 6.62 0.93 1.39
N GLY A 74 6.90 0.14 0.35
CA GLY A 74 7.70 -1.08 0.40
C GLY A 74 9.22 -0.84 0.34
N ALA A 75 9.99 -1.91 0.14
CA ALA A 75 11.46 -1.91 0.29
C ALA A 75 12.24 -1.46 -0.96
N THR A 76 11.62 -0.92 -2.00
CA THR A 76 12.34 -0.61 -3.25
C THR A 76 12.14 0.83 -3.69
N THR A 77 10.92 1.31 -3.71
CA THR A 77 10.58 2.63 -4.23
C THR A 77 9.85 3.47 -3.18
N PRO A 78 9.97 4.80 -3.21
CA PRO A 78 9.29 5.67 -2.26
C PRO A 78 7.78 5.73 -2.49
N ALA A 79 7.06 6.33 -1.56
CA ALA A 79 5.61 6.31 -1.49
C ALA A 79 4.91 6.98 -2.68
N GLU A 80 5.47 8.07 -3.22
CA GLU A 80 4.90 8.80 -4.35
C GLU A 80 4.78 7.95 -5.60
N THR A 81 5.68 7.00 -5.81
CA THR A 81 5.69 6.13 -7.00
C THR A 81 4.61 5.05 -7.00
N GLY A 82 3.95 4.86 -5.87
CA GLY A 82 2.87 3.89 -5.73
C GLY A 82 1.55 4.56 -5.36
N PHE A 83 1.53 5.29 -4.26
CA PHE A 83 0.28 5.80 -3.70
C PHE A 83 -0.21 7.08 -4.36
N ASP A 84 0.71 7.91 -4.90
CA ASP A 84 0.38 9.16 -5.57
C ASP A 84 0.70 9.17 -7.07
N LEU A 85 1.09 8.02 -7.64
CA LEU A 85 1.22 7.84 -9.08
C LEU A 85 -0.17 7.81 -9.73
N LYS A 86 -0.30 8.43 -10.92
CA LYS A 86 -1.54 8.54 -11.67
C LYS A 86 -1.46 7.78 -13.00
N PRO A 87 -1.50 6.45 -12.97
CA PRO A 87 -1.33 5.67 -14.20
C PRO A 87 -2.45 5.93 -15.24
N ASP A 88 -3.61 6.34 -14.78
CA ASP A 88 -4.79 6.66 -15.59
C ASP A 88 -5.53 7.87 -15.00
N GLY A 89 -4.79 8.97 -14.82
CA GLY A 89 -5.33 10.26 -14.38
C GLY A 89 -5.59 10.41 -12.88
N VAL A 90 -5.73 9.32 -12.11
CA VAL A 90 -6.03 9.37 -10.68
C VAL A 90 -5.11 8.45 -9.87
N SER A 91 -4.65 8.91 -8.71
CA SER A 91 -3.87 8.11 -7.76
C SER A 91 -4.75 7.45 -6.70
N TRP A 92 -4.20 6.43 -6.02
CA TRP A 92 -4.89 5.83 -4.88
C TRP A 92 -5.15 6.84 -3.76
N MET A 93 -4.15 7.65 -3.46
CA MET A 93 -4.25 8.73 -2.48
C MET A 93 -5.36 9.72 -2.83
N GLU A 94 -5.48 10.13 -4.11
CA GLU A 94 -6.54 11.02 -4.57
C GLU A 94 -7.92 10.36 -4.55
N THR A 95 -8.00 9.06 -4.85
CA THR A 95 -9.26 8.30 -4.78
C THR A 95 -9.84 8.29 -3.37
N ILE A 96 -9.00 8.11 -2.34
CA ILE A 96 -9.42 8.16 -0.95
C ILE A 96 -9.71 9.62 -0.52
N ALA A 97 -8.84 10.57 -0.91
CA ALA A 97 -9.04 11.99 -0.60
C ALA A 97 -10.38 12.53 -1.14
N ALA A 98 -10.74 12.18 -2.38
CA ALA A 98 -11.99 12.59 -3.01
C ALA A 98 -13.24 12.14 -2.23
N ARG A 99 -13.12 11.16 -1.33
CA ARG A 99 -14.19 10.68 -0.44
C ARG A 99 -14.22 11.38 0.92
N GLY A 100 -13.52 12.51 1.06
CA GLY A 100 -13.53 13.31 2.30
C GLY A 100 -12.46 12.93 3.30
N TYR A 101 -11.41 12.21 2.86
CA TYR A 101 -10.29 11.85 3.71
C TYR A 101 -9.14 12.86 3.62
N ASP A 102 -8.42 12.99 4.71
CA ASP A 102 -7.15 13.68 4.83
C ASP A 102 -6.04 12.63 4.69
N THR A 103 -5.50 12.50 3.48
CA THR A 103 -4.56 11.45 3.14
C THR A 103 -3.12 11.93 3.22
N TYR A 104 -2.26 11.11 3.79
CA TYR A 104 -0.83 11.35 3.89
C TYR A 104 -0.06 10.16 3.36
N PHE A 105 1.14 10.40 2.85
CA PHE A 105 2.17 9.38 2.81
C PHE A 105 3.45 9.87 3.47
N VAL A 106 4.29 8.93 3.90
CA VAL A 106 5.64 9.20 4.40
C VAL A 106 6.65 8.38 3.63
N ASN A 107 7.77 9.00 3.27
CA ASN A 107 8.99 8.29 2.90
C ASN A 107 9.84 8.10 4.14
N VAL A 108 10.22 6.86 4.46
CA VAL A 108 11.23 6.63 5.49
C VAL A 108 12.60 7.10 5.01
N ARG A 109 13.55 7.33 5.91
CA ARG A 109 14.92 7.73 5.53
C ARG A 109 15.49 6.82 4.45
N GLY A 110 16.33 7.36 3.58
CA GLY A 110 16.92 6.65 2.45
C GLY A 110 16.04 6.59 1.20
N TYR A 111 14.78 7.07 1.26
CA TYR A 111 13.84 7.04 0.14
C TYR A 111 13.31 8.44 -0.21
N GLY A 112 13.08 8.63 -1.52
CA GLY A 112 12.46 9.86 -2.05
C GLY A 112 13.17 11.14 -1.59
N LYS A 113 12.40 12.10 -1.09
CA LYS A 113 12.89 13.38 -0.58
C LYS A 113 13.35 13.33 0.89
N SER A 114 13.22 12.20 1.60
CA SER A 114 13.71 12.05 2.97
C SER A 114 15.24 12.04 3.03
N THR A 115 15.79 12.39 4.17
CA THR A 115 17.24 12.34 4.40
C THR A 115 17.80 10.98 4.02
N ARG A 116 18.82 10.97 3.18
CA ARG A 116 19.62 9.77 2.90
C ARG A 116 20.70 9.62 3.96
N PRO A 117 20.79 8.46 4.64
CA PRO A 117 21.93 8.18 5.51
C PRO A 117 23.27 8.32 4.76
N PRO A 118 24.34 8.81 5.40
CA PRO A 118 25.62 9.07 4.75
C PRO A 118 26.27 7.82 4.14
N GLU A 119 25.89 6.64 4.58
CA GLU A 119 26.31 5.36 3.99
C GLU A 119 25.84 5.21 2.54
N MET A 120 24.79 5.93 2.12
CA MET A 120 24.32 5.91 0.74
C MET A 120 25.18 6.74 -0.22
N ASP A 121 26.07 7.58 0.30
CA ASP A 121 27.04 8.35 -0.50
C ASP A 121 28.39 7.64 -0.62
N GLN A 122 28.48 6.42 -0.07
CA GLN A 122 29.66 5.56 -0.12
C GLN A 122 29.37 4.29 -0.93
N PRO A 123 30.41 3.57 -1.41
CA PRO A 123 30.23 2.24 -1.98
C PRO A 123 29.47 1.33 -0.99
N PRO A 124 28.41 0.62 -1.43
CA PRO A 124 27.53 -0.10 -0.53
C PRO A 124 28.23 -1.15 0.34
N GLN A 125 29.31 -1.75 -0.15
CA GLN A 125 30.09 -2.77 0.56
C GLN A 125 30.91 -2.24 1.74
N ASN A 126 31.11 -0.93 1.85
CA ASN A 126 31.86 -0.30 2.95
C ASN A 126 31.08 -0.33 4.28
N ASN A 127 29.77 -0.48 4.20
CA ASN A 127 28.88 -0.48 5.36
C ASN A 127 27.95 -1.70 5.33
N GLY A 128 27.45 -2.09 6.49
CA GLY A 128 26.41 -3.10 6.62
C GLY A 128 25.02 -2.55 6.23
N PRO A 129 23.97 -3.42 6.26
CA PRO A 129 22.61 -3.03 5.95
C PRO A 129 22.12 -1.86 6.81
N ILE A 130 21.57 -0.83 6.16
CA ILE A 130 20.97 0.34 6.81
C ILE A 130 19.44 0.34 6.68
N VAL A 131 18.77 1.15 7.49
CA VAL A 131 17.31 1.35 7.49
C VAL A 131 16.57 0.01 7.70
N ARG A 132 16.83 -0.63 8.82
CA ARG A 132 16.07 -1.81 9.26
C ARG A 132 14.65 -1.43 9.66
N THR A 133 13.77 -2.40 9.81
CA THR A 133 12.34 -2.19 10.08
C THR A 133 12.08 -1.40 11.36
N ASP A 134 12.87 -1.59 12.42
CA ASP A 134 12.78 -0.83 13.66
C ASP A 134 13.13 0.66 13.47
N VAL A 135 14.16 0.94 12.67
CA VAL A 135 14.54 2.32 12.29
C VAL A 135 13.41 2.98 11.50
N ALA A 136 12.88 2.28 10.49
CA ALA A 136 11.77 2.78 9.69
C ALA A 136 10.48 2.97 10.51
N ALA A 137 10.24 2.13 11.53
CA ALA A 137 9.10 2.28 12.45
C ALA A 137 9.22 3.55 13.30
N ARG A 138 10.44 3.96 13.68
CA ARG A 138 10.67 5.27 14.35
C ARG A 138 10.36 6.45 13.42
N ASP A 139 10.74 6.37 12.14
CA ASP A 139 10.41 7.39 11.14
C ASP A 139 8.89 7.53 10.96
N VAL A 140 8.19 6.40 10.84
CA VAL A 140 6.72 6.38 10.77
C VAL A 140 6.11 6.95 12.04
N GLY A 141 6.65 6.64 13.21
CA GLY A 141 6.22 7.21 14.49
C GLY A 141 6.27 8.74 14.51
N ALA A 142 7.35 9.33 14.00
CA ALA A 142 7.46 10.79 13.88
C ALA A 142 6.40 11.37 12.93
N ALA A 143 6.11 10.72 11.81
CA ALA A 143 5.04 11.13 10.89
C ALA A 143 3.66 11.03 11.55
N VAL A 144 3.35 9.95 12.26
CA VAL A 144 2.08 9.77 12.97
C VAL A 144 1.89 10.86 14.03
N ASP A 145 2.90 11.14 14.84
CA ASP A 145 2.82 12.16 15.89
C ASP A 145 2.70 13.58 15.29
N PHE A 146 3.39 13.87 14.19
CA PHE A 146 3.22 15.11 13.43
C PHE A 146 1.77 15.27 12.94
N ILE A 147 1.19 14.26 12.31
CA ILE A 147 -0.18 14.31 11.75
C ILE A 147 -1.20 14.46 12.89
N ARG A 148 -1.07 13.67 13.95
CA ARG A 148 -1.97 13.73 15.11
C ARG A 148 -1.96 15.11 15.76
N LYS A 149 -0.78 15.69 15.98
CA LYS A 149 -0.61 17.04 16.50
C LYS A 149 -1.21 18.09 15.57
N ARG A 150 -0.93 17.99 14.27
CA ARG A 150 -1.42 18.90 13.24
C ARG A 150 -2.95 18.94 13.17
N ARG A 151 -3.61 17.78 13.34
CA ARG A 151 -5.07 17.63 13.21
C ARG A 151 -5.83 17.60 14.53
N GLY A 152 -5.13 17.58 15.64
CA GLY A 152 -5.74 17.54 16.97
C GLY A 152 -6.49 16.22 17.24
N VAL A 153 -6.02 15.09 16.71
CA VAL A 153 -6.66 13.78 16.84
C VAL A 153 -5.81 12.80 17.64
N ALA A 154 -6.49 11.87 18.34
CA ALA A 154 -5.80 10.86 19.13
C ALA A 154 -5.24 9.71 18.28
N LYS A 155 -5.93 9.35 17.19
CA LYS A 155 -5.62 8.16 16.35
C LYS A 155 -5.73 8.51 14.88
N ILE A 156 -5.07 7.72 14.01
CA ILE A 156 -5.20 7.78 12.55
C ILE A 156 -5.23 6.36 11.96
N ASN A 157 -5.72 6.22 10.73
CA ASN A 157 -5.67 4.98 9.99
C ASN A 157 -4.29 4.81 9.33
N LEU A 158 -3.76 3.59 9.32
CA LEU A 158 -2.47 3.26 8.74
C LEU A 158 -2.61 2.27 7.60
N ILE A 159 -1.91 2.49 6.49
CA ILE A 159 -1.82 1.58 5.34
C ILE A 159 -0.35 1.33 5.04
N GLY A 160 0.10 0.09 5.19
CA GLY A 160 1.45 -0.34 4.81
C GLY A 160 1.43 -1.25 3.58
N HIS A 161 2.37 -1.05 2.65
CA HIS A 161 2.57 -1.94 1.51
C HIS A 161 3.86 -2.75 1.67
N SER A 162 3.79 -4.08 1.44
CA SER A 162 5.00 -4.92 1.39
C SER A 162 5.82 -4.81 2.69
N TRP A 163 7.07 -4.37 2.63
CA TRP A 163 7.88 -4.05 3.82
C TRP A 163 7.19 -3.05 4.75
N GLY A 164 6.42 -2.11 4.19
CA GLY A 164 5.61 -1.18 4.97
C GLY A 164 4.61 -1.88 5.91
N THR A 165 4.18 -3.10 5.61
CA THR A 165 3.31 -3.89 6.51
C THR A 165 4.05 -4.29 7.78
N ARG A 166 5.34 -4.66 7.70
CA ARG A 166 6.17 -4.92 8.87
C ARG A 166 6.39 -3.67 9.71
N ILE A 167 6.72 -2.56 9.04
CA ILE A 167 6.93 -1.27 9.68
C ILE A 167 5.69 -0.86 10.48
N MET A 168 4.50 -0.89 9.82
CA MET A 168 3.24 -0.51 10.45
C MET A 168 2.81 -1.49 11.56
N SER A 169 3.08 -2.79 11.41
CA SER A 169 2.81 -3.78 12.45
C SER A 169 3.67 -3.54 13.68
N MET A 170 4.98 -3.38 13.52
CA MET A 170 5.90 -3.09 14.64
C MET A 170 5.54 -1.78 15.33
N TYR A 171 5.23 -0.73 14.58
CA TYR A 171 4.77 0.53 15.14
C TYR A 171 3.47 0.36 15.94
N THR A 172 2.46 -0.31 15.35
CA THR A 172 1.14 -0.49 15.97
C THR A 172 1.20 -1.25 17.29
N ILE A 173 2.02 -2.30 17.38
CA ILE A 173 2.18 -3.12 18.60
C ILE A 173 2.56 -2.25 19.81
N GLY A 174 3.46 -1.30 19.63
CA GLY A 174 3.87 -0.35 20.67
C GLY A 174 2.95 0.88 20.83
N ASN A 175 1.98 1.10 19.93
CA ASN A 175 1.20 2.33 19.83
C ASN A 175 -0.26 2.11 19.41
N ASN A 176 -0.91 1.05 19.92
CA ASN A 176 -2.32 0.76 19.60
C ASN A 176 -3.27 1.94 19.91
N ASP A 177 -2.93 2.76 20.91
CA ASP A 177 -3.66 3.96 21.31
C ASP A 177 -3.59 5.10 20.28
N LYS A 178 -2.63 5.04 19.33
CA LYS A 178 -2.45 6.02 18.25
C LYS A 178 -3.00 5.55 16.89
N VAL A 179 -3.41 4.28 16.79
CA VAL A 179 -3.88 3.67 15.54
C VAL A 179 -5.39 3.40 15.62
N ASN A 180 -6.13 3.87 14.61
CA ASN A 180 -7.57 3.64 14.51
C ASN A 180 -7.88 2.33 13.78
N LYS A 181 -7.33 2.18 12.56
CA LYS A 181 -7.42 0.97 11.73
C LYS A 181 -6.07 0.69 11.07
N LEU A 182 -5.78 -0.57 10.82
CA LEU A 182 -4.55 -1.01 10.17
C LEU A 182 -4.87 -1.78 8.90
N VAL A 183 -4.31 -1.34 7.77
CA VAL A 183 -4.36 -2.06 6.49
C VAL A 183 -2.96 -2.57 6.16
N LEU A 184 -2.83 -3.87 6.04
CA LEU A 184 -1.61 -4.57 5.63
C LEU A 184 -1.79 -5.05 4.19
N PHE A 185 -1.32 -4.24 3.24
CA PHE A 185 -1.39 -4.55 1.82
C PHE A 185 -0.13 -5.30 1.37
N ALA A 186 -0.33 -6.48 0.78
CA ALA A 186 0.74 -7.41 0.39
C ALA A 186 1.65 -7.76 1.59
N PRO A 187 1.08 -8.30 2.70
CA PRO A 187 1.83 -8.51 3.93
C PRO A 187 2.83 -9.65 3.77
N GLY A 188 4.09 -9.36 4.07
CA GLY A 188 5.10 -10.38 4.22
C GLY A 188 5.00 -11.09 5.58
N TRP A 189 5.35 -12.39 5.60
CA TRP A 189 5.49 -13.22 6.79
C TRP A 189 6.64 -14.20 6.62
N ILE A 190 6.74 -15.22 7.46
CA ILE A 190 7.77 -16.26 7.37
C ILE A 190 7.76 -16.90 5.97
N ARG A 191 8.91 -16.89 5.31
CA ARG A 191 9.08 -17.29 3.92
C ARG A 191 9.43 -18.76 3.78
N GLN A 192 8.94 -19.37 2.69
CA GLN A 192 9.32 -20.71 2.24
C GLN A 192 10.33 -20.66 1.09
N SER A 193 10.60 -19.48 0.51
CA SER A 193 11.52 -19.27 -0.61
C SER A 193 12.34 -18.00 -0.42
N ALA A 194 13.41 -17.83 -1.17
CA ALA A 194 14.21 -16.61 -1.18
C ALA A 194 13.37 -15.38 -1.58
N SER A 195 13.71 -14.21 -1.03
CA SER A 195 13.05 -12.97 -1.41
C SER A 195 13.48 -12.55 -2.82
N LEU A 196 12.52 -12.15 -3.66
CA LEU A 196 12.81 -11.61 -5.01
C LEU A 196 13.60 -10.30 -4.97
N THR A 197 13.66 -9.64 -3.82
CA THR A 197 14.45 -8.41 -3.64
C THR A 197 15.79 -8.63 -2.96
N ASP A 198 16.12 -9.88 -2.63
CA ASP A 198 17.41 -10.22 -2.04
C ASP A 198 18.48 -10.28 -3.14
N PRO A 199 19.51 -9.43 -3.08
CA PRO A 199 20.57 -9.42 -4.11
C PRO A 199 21.53 -10.61 -4.03
N GLY A 200 21.41 -11.45 -3.00
CA GLY A 200 22.39 -12.53 -2.72
C GLY A 200 23.66 -12.02 -2.04
N GLY A 201 24.57 -12.92 -1.73
CA GLY A 201 25.88 -12.60 -1.14
C GLY A 201 25.83 -11.80 0.17
N LYS A 202 26.91 -11.08 0.49
CA LYS A 202 26.97 -10.18 1.66
C LYS A 202 26.19 -8.90 1.36
N LEU A 203 25.27 -8.54 2.24
CA LEU A 203 24.52 -7.30 2.11
C LEU A 203 25.40 -6.08 2.48
N GLY A 204 25.42 -5.10 1.59
CA GLY A 204 25.95 -3.77 1.86
C GLY A 204 24.86 -2.82 2.39
N ALA A 205 25.17 -1.53 2.47
CA ALA A 205 24.23 -0.50 2.95
C ALA A 205 22.97 -0.41 2.10
N TYR A 206 23.12 -0.46 0.80
CA TYR A 206 22.03 -0.40 -0.19
C TYR A 206 22.31 -1.35 -1.36
N ARG A 207 21.28 -1.64 -2.11
CA ARG A 207 21.35 -2.34 -3.40
C ARG A 207 21.00 -1.37 -4.53
N VAL A 208 21.54 -1.64 -5.70
CA VAL A 208 21.23 -0.93 -6.93
C VAL A 208 20.20 -1.72 -7.72
N VAL A 209 19.18 -1.05 -8.21
CA VAL A 209 18.07 -1.66 -8.97
C VAL A 209 17.96 -0.96 -10.31
N ASP A 210 18.13 -1.69 -11.39
CA ASP A 210 17.94 -1.23 -12.76
C ASP A 210 16.57 -1.61 -13.31
N LEU A 211 16.26 -1.13 -14.52
CA LEU A 211 14.99 -1.37 -15.17
C LEU A 211 14.76 -2.84 -15.54
N GLU A 212 15.82 -3.56 -15.93
CA GLU A 212 15.71 -4.97 -16.33
C GLU A 212 15.43 -5.87 -15.11
N ALA A 213 16.07 -5.59 -13.98
CA ALA A 213 15.76 -6.27 -12.72
C ALA A 213 14.29 -6.05 -12.30
N VAL A 214 13.76 -4.83 -12.50
CA VAL A 214 12.34 -4.52 -12.26
C VAL A 214 11.43 -5.32 -13.19
N LYS A 215 11.70 -5.32 -14.50
CA LYS A 215 10.89 -6.06 -15.49
C LYS A 215 10.87 -7.56 -15.19
N LYS A 216 12.04 -8.13 -14.90
CA LYS A 216 12.19 -9.55 -14.53
C LYS A 216 11.33 -9.87 -13.31
N ARG A 217 11.45 -9.09 -12.23
CA ARG A 217 10.68 -9.29 -11.00
C ARG A 217 9.17 -9.20 -11.24
N ARG A 218 8.70 -8.24 -12.02
CA ARG A 218 7.27 -8.04 -12.30
C ARG A 218 6.65 -9.15 -13.12
N ASN A 219 7.44 -9.89 -13.89
CA ASN A 219 6.99 -11.06 -14.64
C ASN A 219 7.04 -12.37 -13.83
N THR A 220 7.53 -12.33 -12.58
CA THR A 220 7.61 -13.52 -11.72
C THR A 220 6.24 -13.81 -11.10
N GLY A 221 5.82 -15.08 -11.17
CA GLY A 221 4.58 -15.55 -10.53
C GLY A 221 3.32 -15.34 -11.36
N LEU A 222 3.42 -14.81 -12.58
CA LEU A 222 2.31 -14.70 -13.50
C LEU A 222 1.93 -16.09 -14.07
N PRO A 223 0.64 -16.29 -14.44
CA PRO A 223 0.20 -17.45 -15.19
C PRO A 223 0.99 -17.65 -16.48
N GLU A 224 1.06 -18.91 -16.94
CA GLU A 224 1.74 -19.27 -18.18
C GLU A 224 1.22 -18.45 -19.37
N GLY A 225 2.12 -17.92 -20.18
CA GLY A 225 1.81 -17.10 -21.35
C GLY A 225 1.47 -15.64 -21.05
N MET A 226 1.25 -15.26 -19.78
CA MET A 226 0.97 -13.88 -19.40
C MET A 226 2.24 -13.08 -19.18
N LYS A 227 2.19 -11.80 -19.50
CA LYS A 227 3.26 -10.82 -19.22
C LYS A 227 2.71 -9.71 -18.34
N HIS A 228 3.58 -9.06 -17.56
CA HIS A 228 3.16 -7.93 -16.73
C HIS A 228 2.55 -6.76 -17.55
N SER A 229 2.94 -6.62 -18.82
CA SER A 229 2.33 -5.64 -19.74
C SER A 229 0.82 -5.85 -19.99
N ASP A 230 0.32 -7.06 -19.76
CA ASP A 230 -1.12 -7.36 -19.87
C ASP A 230 -1.89 -6.77 -18.69
N LEU A 231 -1.25 -6.63 -17.53
CA LEU A 231 -1.79 -6.02 -16.32
C LEU A 231 -1.52 -4.52 -16.23
N MET A 232 -0.34 -4.08 -16.65
CA MET A 232 0.09 -2.68 -16.61
C MET A 232 0.53 -2.22 -18.00
N PRO A 233 -0.27 -1.42 -18.71
CA PRO A 233 0.09 -0.89 -20.02
C PRO A 233 1.46 -0.23 -20.02
N GLU A 234 2.19 -0.33 -21.14
CA GLU A 234 3.56 0.18 -21.24
C GLU A 234 3.67 1.68 -20.90
N ALA A 235 2.69 2.49 -21.31
CA ALA A 235 2.65 3.92 -20.96
C ALA A 235 2.60 4.15 -19.45
N TRP A 236 1.85 3.32 -18.70
CA TRP A 236 1.78 3.41 -17.25
C TRP A 236 3.10 2.95 -16.61
N PHE A 237 3.69 1.89 -17.17
CA PHE A 237 4.99 1.40 -16.72
C PHE A 237 6.09 2.46 -16.91
N ASN A 238 6.11 3.12 -18.05
CA ASN A 238 7.09 4.17 -18.35
C ASN A 238 6.91 5.38 -17.41
N THR A 239 5.67 5.82 -17.16
CA THR A 239 5.36 6.86 -16.16
C THR A 239 5.86 6.46 -14.76
N TRP A 240 5.65 5.19 -14.40
CA TRP A 240 6.17 4.68 -13.12
C TRP A 240 7.70 4.66 -13.08
N ALA A 241 8.35 4.19 -14.15
CA ALA A 241 9.81 4.10 -14.22
C ALA A 241 10.47 5.47 -14.14
N GLU A 242 9.94 6.46 -14.85
CA GLU A 242 10.41 7.85 -14.77
C GLU A 242 10.30 8.39 -13.34
N ALA A 243 9.14 8.24 -12.69
CA ALA A 243 8.94 8.69 -11.32
C ALA A 243 9.85 7.95 -10.32
N ALA A 244 10.05 6.63 -10.50
CA ALA A 244 10.89 5.82 -9.64
C ALA A 244 12.35 6.24 -9.72
N PHE A 245 12.92 6.36 -10.93
CA PHE A 245 14.32 6.77 -11.08
C PHE A 245 14.56 8.23 -10.70
N ALA A 246 13.62 9.13 -11.01
CA ALA A 246 13.70 10.53 -10.60
C ALA A 246 13.70 10.72 -9.06
N SER A 247 13.20 9.73 -8.32
CA SER A 247 13.18 9.77 -6.84
C SER A 247 14.56 9.58 -6.19
N ASP A 248 15.57 9.07 -6.91
CA ASP A 248 16.95 8.99 -6.47
C ASP A 248 17.83 9.91 -7.33
N PRO A 249 18.20 11.11 -6.86
CA PRO A 249 18.97 12.07 -7.65
C PRO A 249 20.30 11.54 -8.18
N TRP A 250 20.99 10.68 -7.41
CA TRP A 250 22.23 10.05 -7.86
C TRP A 250 21.96 8.99 -8.93
N GLY A 251 21.01 8.11 -8.69
CA GLY A 251 20.67 7.01 -9.60
C GLY A 251 20.09 7.51 -10.93
N ASN A 252 19.35 8.62 -10.90
CA ASN A 252 18.78 9.25 -12.10
C ASN A 252 19.83 9.82 -13.06
N GLN A 253 21.05 10.12 -12.55
CA GLN A 253 22.18 10.63 -13.35
C GLN A 253 23.02 9.51 -13.95
N GLN A 254 22.79 8.25 -13.58
CA GLN A 254 23.52 7.11 -14.13
C GLN A 254 23.04 6.76 -15.54
N ASN A 255 23.86 6.05 -16.31
CA ASN A 255 23.50 5.52 -17.62
C ASN A 255 23.92 4.04 -17.71
N PRO A 256 22.96 3.09 -17.69
CA PRO A 256 21.52 3.30 -17.53
C PRO A 256 21.14 3.86 -16.15
N LYS A 257 19.97 4.51 -16.07
CA LYS A 257 19.41 4.97 -14.78
C LYS A 257 19.20 3.80 -13.83
N VAL A 258 19.44 4.05 -12.55
CA VAL A 258 19.29 3.06 -11.47
C VAL A 258 18.58 3.70 -10.26
N LEU A 259 18.20 2.86 -9.31
CA LEU A 259 17.63 3.28 -8.02
C LEU A 259 18.43 2.63 -6.89
N ARG A 260 18.87 3.41 -5.93
CA ARG A 260 19.44 2.89 -4.68
C ARG A 260 18.35 2.63 -3.67
N ALA A 261 18.32 1.42 -3.11
CA ALA A 261 17.38 1.03 -2.07
C ALA A 261 18.13 0.45 -0.87
N PRO A 262 17.95 0.99 0.36
CA PRO A 262 18.52 0.43 1.58
C PRO A 262 18.23 -1.06 1.73
N THR A 263 19.17 -1.83 2.29
CA THR A 263 19.06 -3.29 2.40
C THR A 263 18.58 -3.78 3.77
N GLY A 264 18.21 -2.88 4.67
CA GLY A 264 17.74 -3.25 6.00
C GLY A 264 16.57 -4.22 6.00
N SER A 265 15.63 -4.06 5.05
CA SER A 265 14.49 -4.99 4.94
C SER A 265 14.92 -6.40 4.51
N GLN A 266 15.96 -6.52 3.66
CA GLN A 266 16.53 -7.81 3.25
C GLN A 266 17.28 -8.47 4.41
N ALA A 267 18.04 -7.67 5.16
CA ALA A 267 18.71 -8.15 6.38
C ALA A 267 17.71 -8.70 7.38
N ASP A 268 16.63 -7.96 7.67
CA ASP A 268 15.57 -8.44 8.55
C ASP A 268 14.87 -9.70 8.00
N THR A 269 14.70 -9.80 6.69
CA THR A 269 14.14 -11.00 6.07
C THR A 269 15.03 -12.21 6.27
N ARG A 270 16.35 -12.05 6.13
CA ARG A 270 17.33 -13.13 6.38
C ARG A 270 17.38 -13.52 7.85
N ASP A 271 17.39 -12.53 8.75
CA ASP A 271 17.53 -12.74 10.20
C ASP A 271 16.29 -13.40 10.81
N TYR A 272 15.10 -13.07 10.33
CA TYR A 272 13.84 -13.46 10.99
C TYR A 272 12.97 -14.40 10.15
N TRP A 273 12.86 -14.20 8.84
CA TRP A 273 11.80 -14.83 8.06
C TRP A 273 12.25 -15.93 7.11
N SER A 274 13.54 -16.19 6.99
CA SER A 274 14.05 -17.28 6.18
C SER A 274 14.00 -18.59 6.95
N SER A 275 13.14 -19.52 6.56
CA SER A 275 13.22 -20.90 7.02
C SER A 275 14.31 -21.60 6.23
N GLY A 276 15.52 -21.74 6.78
CA GLY A 276 16.51 -22.76 6.46
C GLY A 276 16.87 -23.08 4.99
N GLY A 277 16.71 -22.15 4.07
CA GLY A 277 17.08 -22.30 2.68
C GLY A 277 18.44 -21.68 2.42
N SER A 278 19.41 -22.50 2.00
CA SER A 278 20.79 -22.15 1.70
C SER A 278 20.91 -21.02 0.68
N SER A 279 21.05 -19.79 1.16
CA SER A 279 21.81 -18.75 0.46
C SER A 279 23.10 -18.55 1.23
N GLY A 280 24.24 -18.90 0.62
CA GLY A 280 25.57 -18.97 1.23
C GLY A 280 26.01 -17.70 1.93
N GLY A 281 25.70 -17.61 3.19
CA GLY A 281 26.13 -16.59 4.12
C GLY A 281 25.92 -17.14 5.53
N SER A 282 27.03 -17.34 6.23
CA SER A 282 27.18 -17.95 7.53
C SER A 282 26.06 -17.66 8.53
N ASN A 283 25.55 -18.72 9.15
CA ASN A 283 24.92 -18.77 10.46
C ASN A 283 23.66 -17.96 10.69
N SER A 284 22.54 -18.57 10.46
CA SER A 284 21.62 -18.81 11.56
C SER A 284 20.54 -19.77 11.09
N GLY A 285 20.57 -20.97 11.60
CA GLY A 285 19.44 -21.90 11.60
C GLY A 285 18.32 -21.38 12.51
N SER A 286 17.89 -20.14 12.32
CA SER A 286 16.64 -19.65 12.93
C SER A 286 15.51 -20.08 12.02
N GLY A 287 14.93 -21.25 12.27
CA GLY A 287 13.78 -21.78 11.56
C GLY A 287 12.60 -20.81 11.58
N GLY A 288 12.60 -19.79 10.70
CA GLY A 288 11.50 -18.87 10.50
C GLY A 288 10.99 -18.20 11.80
N LYS A 289 11.81 -17.45 12.50
CA LYS A 289 11.40 -16.69 13.69
C LYS A 289 10.66 -15.41 13.25
N ALA A 290 9.49 -15.15 13.84
CA ALA A 290 8.77 -13.91 13.61
C ALA A 290 9.55 -12.70 14.16
N GLN A 291 9.62 -11.60 13.38
CA GLN A 291 10.24 -10.34 13.80
C GLN A 291 9.41 -9.61 14.87
N TYR A 292 8.11 -9.86 14.90
CA TYR A 292 7.17 -9.29 15.88
C TYR A 292 6.10 -10.31 16.21
N ASP A 293 5.41 -10.11 17.36
CA ASP A 293 4.25 -10.92 17.73
C ASP A 293 2.95 -10.27 17.22
N PRO A 294 2.24 -10.88 16.25
CA PRO A 294 0.98 -10.34 15.74
C PRO A 294 -0.13 -10.20 16.80
N ALA A 295 -0.07 -10.96 17.90
CA ALA A 295 -1.00 -10.83 19.02
C ALA A 295 -0.93 -9.45 19.72
N GLY A 296 0.16 -8.70 19.52
CA GLY A 296 0.29 -7.32 19.98
C GLY A 296 -0.56 -6.30 19.22
N ILE A 297 -1.11 -6.67 18.06
CA ILE A 297 -2.02 -5.80 17.28
C ILE A 297 -3.44 -5.92 17.84
N ARG A 298 -3.98 -4.80 18.33
CA ARG A 298 -5.27 -4.72 19.03
C ARG A 298 -6.26 -3.77 18.39
N VAL A 299 -6.07 -3.46 17.10
CA VAL A 299 -6.92 -2.57 16.32
C VAL A 299 -7.56 -3.34 15.16
N PRO A 300 -8.71 -2.87 14.61
CA PRO A 300 -9.29 -3.46 13.41
C PRO A 300 -8.26 -3.56 12.29
N THR A 301 -8.10 -4.75 11.69
CA THR A 301 -7.01 -5.02 10.75
C THR A 301 -7.51 -5.70 9.48
N LEU A 302 -7.17 -5.13 8.32
CA LEU A 302 -7.37 -5.71 7.00
C LEU A 302 -6.03 -6.22 6.45
N LEU A 303 -5.95 -7.52 6.15
CA LEU A 303 -4.94 -8.08 5.28
C LEU A 303 -5.51 -8.14 3.86
N ILE A 304 -4.82 -7.52 2.91
CA ILE A 304 -5.25 -7.52 1.50
C ILE A 304 -4.04 -7.70 0.59
N LEU A 305 -4.18 -8.53 -0.42
CA LEU A 305 -3.12 -8.84 -1.37
C LEU A 305 -3.70 -9.30 -2.69
N ALA A 306 -2.84 -9.46 -3.70
CA ALA A 306 -3.24 -9.99 -4.99
C ALA A 306 -2.89 -11.48 -5.13
N GLU A 307 -3.63 -12.17 -5.98
CA GLU A 307 -3.56 -13.61 -6.22
C GLU A 307 -2.20 -14.07 -6.74
N TRP A 308 -1.59 -13.28 -7.64
CA TRP A 308 -0.31 -13.60 -8.30
C TRP A 308 0.88 -12.87 -7.66
N ASP A 309 0.75 -12.49 -6.39
CA ASP A 309 1.83 -11.86 -5.65
C ASP A 309 2.96 -12.88 -5.37
N ALA A 310 4.06 -12.78 -6.11
CA ALA A 310 5.24 -13.62 -5.92
C ALA A 310 6.25 -13.04 -4.90
N ASP A 311 6.14 -11.77 -4.57
CA ASP A 311 6.99 -11.12 -3.55
C ASP A 311 6.56 -11.49 -2.12
N THR A 312 5.26 -11.45 -1.88
CA THR A 312 4.61 -11.87 -0.63
C THR A 312 3.44 -12.80 -0.95
N PRO A 313 3.72 -14.06 -1.36
CA PRO A 313 2.69 -14.98 -1.83
C PRO A 313 1.54 -15.17 -0.83
N PRO A 314 0.33 -15.47 -1.30
CA PRO A 314 -0.89 -15.54 -0.48
C PRO A 314 -0.78 -16.39 0.78
N TYR A 315 0.04 -17.47 0.77
CA TYR A 315 0.25 -18.29 1.96
C TYR A 315 0.81 -17.51 3.16
N MET A 316 1.54 -16.40 2.92
CA MET A 316 2.08 -15.57 4.00
C MET A 316 0.96 -14.84 4.75
N ALA A 317 0.04 -14.22 4.03
CA ALA A 317 -1.13 -13.57 4.63
C ALA A 317 -2.04 -14.60 5.32
N GLN A 318 -2.23 -15.77 4.72
CA GLN A 318 -3.01 -16.88 5.29
C GLN A 318 -2.38 -17.39 6.60
N ALA A 319 -1.04 -17.46 6.67
CA ALA A 319 -0.34 -17.86 7.89
C ALA A 319 -0.33 -16.75 8.97
N LEU A 320 -0.33 -15.48 8.58
CA LEU A 320 -0.37 -14.34 9.49
C LEU A 320 -1.77 -14.13 10.09
N PHE A 321 -2.82 -14.28 9.29
CA PHE A 321 -4.20 -13.96 9.67
C PHE A 321 -4.67 -14.61 10.99
N PRO A 322 -4.51 -15.93 11.22
CA PRO A 322 -4.92 -16.56 12.46
C PRO A 322 -4.14 -16.05 13.69
N LYS A 323 -2.94 -15.52 13.51
CA LYS A 323 -2.08 -15.00 14.59
C LYS A 323 -2.48 -13.61 15.11
N LEU A 324 -3.35 -12.91 14.41
CA LEU A 324 -3.94 -11.64 14.84
C LEU A 324 -5.07 -11.89 15.85
N VAL A 325 -4.76 -12.57 16.95
CA VAL A 325 -5.77 -13.09 17.91
C VAL A 325 -6.47 -11.98 18.70
N ASN A 326 -5.80 -10.84 18.90
CA ASN A 326 -6.33 -9.71 19.65
C ASN A 326 -6.83 -8.55 18.74
N SER A 327 -6.74 -8.70 17.42
CA SER A 327 -7.27 -7.71 16.47
C SER A 327 -8.79 -7.91 16.32
N PRO A 328 -9.63 -6.93 16.73
CA PRO A 328 -11.06 -6.98 16.45
C PRO A 328 -11.33 -6.83 14.96
N ASN A 329 -12.41 -7.45 14.46
CA ASN A 329 -12.88 -7.28 13.07
C ASN A 329 -11.78 -7.45 12.01
N LYS A 330 -10.91 -8.45 12.19
CA LYS A 330 -9.86 -8.75 11.21
C LYS A 330 -10.44 -9.38 9.94
N ARG A 331 -9.85 -9.02 8.79
CA ARG A 331 -10.23 -9.52 7.46
C ARG A 331 -9.02 -9.94 6.66
N LEU A 332 -9.24 -10.92 5.77
CA LEU A 332 -8.31 -11.31 4.72
C LEU A 332 -9.03 -11.25 3.37
N VAL A 333 -8.48 -10.46 2.44
CA VAL A 333 -9.02 -10.31 1.08
C VAL A 333 -7.92 -10.60 0.07
N ILE A 334 -8.23 -11.44 -0.92
CA ILE A 334 -7.36 -11.73 -2.06
C ILE A 334 -8.02 -11.14 -3.31
N ILE A 335 -7.31 -10.27 -4.01
CA ILE A 335 -7.75 -9.65 -5.27
C ILE A 335 -7.28 -10.55 -6.41
N GLY A 336 -8.23 -11.00 -7.24
CA GLY A 336 -7.91 -11.78 -8.45
C GLY A 336 -7.17 -10.94 -9.50
N GLU A 337 -6.41 -11.62 -10.36
CA GLU A 337 -5.74 -11.07 -11.54
C GLU A 337 -4.84 -9.85 -11.25
N GLY A 338 -3.99 -9.96 -10.24
CA GLY A 338 -3.06 -8.89 -9.88
C GLY A 338 -1.80 -9.42 -9.23
N THR A 339 -0.73 -8.60 -9.25
CA THR A 339 0.57 -8.92 -8.66
C THR A 339 0.83 -8.11 -7.37
N HIS A 340 2.05 -8.20 -6.86
CA HIS A 340 2.51 -7.42 -5.69
C HIS A 340 2.22 -5.92 -5.77
N ILE A 341 2.05 -5.40 -6.97
CA ILE A 341 1.86 -3.98 -7.25
C ILE A 341 0.49 -3.69 -7.89
N VAL A 342 -0.52 -4.50 -7.59
CA VAL A 342 -1.88 -4.37 -8.14
C VAL A 342 -2.45 -2.94 -8.01
N PHE A 343 -1.96 -2.13 -7.09
CA PHE A 343 -2.34 -0.71 -6.95
C PHE A 343 -1.89 0.21 -8.10
N THR A 344 -1.04 -0.29 -9.01
CA THR A 344 -0.64 0.39 -10.26
C THR A 344 -1.09 -0.35 -11.52
N GLU A 345 -1.84 -1.44 -11.39
CA GLU A 345 -2.32 -2.28 -12.47
C GLU A 345 -3.77 -1.97 -12.88
N LYS A 346 -4.26 -2.60 -13.94
CA LYS A 346 -5.64 -2.40 -14.43
C LYS A 346 -6.69 -2.70 -13.37
N ASN A 347 -6.45 -3.69 -12.52
CA ASN A 347 -7.37 -4.13 -11.47
C ASN A 347 -7.28 -3.33 -10.16
N ARG A 348 -6.45 -2.26 -10.11
CA ARG A 348 -6.25 -1.42 -8.92
C ARG A 348 -7.54 -0.96 -8.24
N MET A 349 -8.60 -0.71 -9.02
CA MET A 349 -9.87 -0.22 -8.48
C MET A 349 -10.59 -1.27 -7.60
N HIS A 350 -10.30 -2.56 -7.77
CA HIS A 350 -10.80 -3.59 -6.85
C HIS A 350 -10.13 -3.45 -5.48
N LEU A 351 -8.81 -3.30 -5.44
CA LEU A 351 -8.06 -3.02 -4.21
C LEU A 351 -8.58 -1.74 -3.53
N PHE A 352 -8.70 -0.64 -4.29
CA PHE A 352 -9.10 0.65 -3.75
C PHE A 352 -10.49 0.57 -3.09
N ARG A 353 -11.46 -0.08 -3.73
CA ARG A 353 -12.81 -0.27 -3.19
C ARG A 353 -12.82 -1.11 -1.91
N GLN A 354 -12.06 -2.21 -1.86
CA GLN A 354 -12.01 -3.06 -0.67
C GLN A 354 -11.40 -2.34 0.53
N VAL A 355 -10.31 -1.59 0.30
CA VAL A 355 -9.69 -0.78 1.37
C VAL A 355 -10.62 0.36 1.78
N GLN A 356 -11.26 1.05 0.83
CA GLN A 356 -12.22 2.11 1.14
C GLN A 356 -13.39 1.60 1.98
N SER A 357 -13.97 0.45 1.60
CA SER A 357 -15.06 -0.16 2.38
C SER A 357 -14.65 -0.43 3.83
N PHE A 358 -13.42 -0.94 4.05
CA PHE A 358 -12.91 -1.16 5.40
C PHE A 358 -12.66 0.15 6.16
N LEU A 359 -12.19 1.21 5.49
CA LEU A 359 -11.98 2.51 6.11
C LEU A 359 -13.30 3.19 6.51
N ASP A 360 -14.35 3.04 5.69
CA ASP A 360 -15.66 3.67 5.92
C ASP A 360 -16.47 2.99 7.04
N GLU A 361 -16.15 1.74 7.40
CA GLU A 361 -16.87 1.04 8.47
C GLU A 361 -16.62 1.66 9.84
N LYS A 362 -17.67 1.64 10.67
CA LYS A 362 -17.61 1.98 12.09
C LYS A 362 -17.49 0.68 12.90
N PHE A 363 -16.46 0.59 13.74
CA PHE A 363 -16.22 -0.56 14.61
C PHE A 363 -16.42 -0.20 16.08
#